data_4fd709fb1fe790558ca4a12f7a9d58d6
#
_entry.id   4fd709fb1fe790558ca4a12f7a9d58d6
#
_cell.length_a   1.000
_cell.length_b   1.000
_cell.length_c   1.000
_cell.angle_alpha   90.00
_cell.angle_beta   90.00
_cell.angle_gamma   90.00
#
_symmetry.space_group_name_H-M   'P 1'
#
loop_
_entity.id
_entity.type
_entity.pdbx_description
1 polymer ?
#
loop_
_entity_poly.entity_id
_entity_poly.type
_entity_poly.pdbx_seq_one_letter_code
_entity_poly.pdbx_strand_id
1 'polypeptide(L)'
;MSQSVRLSAIMEVIEIFSGELSSYLNKRTGEVITLSEEEISAAEEGDDMDDYPEWQRENIRMARDFLNNEEDYLGLPTKDDLDEYRLMEKFSLSVEDPKTSDILYGAIKGKGAFRRFKDALHRLNLTNEWDAYREAAIRQVAIDWCELNAINWQD
;
A
#
# COMPACT_ATOMS: atom_id res chain seq x y z
N MET A 1 17.17 8.38 -18.80
CA MET A 1 16.03 9.02 -18.11
C MET A 1 15.17 7.97 -17.42
N SER A 2 14.90 8.17 -16.16
CA SER A 2 13.99 7.27 -15.45
C SER A 2 12.55 7.54 -15.86
N GLN A 3 11.78 6.48 -16.02
CA GLN A 3 10.35 6.59 -16.25
C GLN A 3 9.67 7.06 -14.97
N SER A 4 8.60 7.82 -15.09
CA SER A 4 7.82 8.22 -13.92
C SER A 4 6.80 7.14 -13.57
N VAL A 5 6.54 7.00 -12.28
CA VAL A 5 5.53 6.09 -11.77
C VAL A 5 4.25 6.88 -11.47
N ARG A 6 3.11 6.23 -11.62
CA ARG A 6 1.85 6.83 -11.18
C ARG A 6 1.72 6.67 -9.67
N LEU A 7 1.54 7.79 -8.99
CA LEU A 7 1.39 7.78 -7.54
C LEU A 7 0.21 6.91 -7.11
N SER A 8 -0.88 6.94 -7.88
CA SER A 8 -2.05 6.10 -7.60
C SER A 8 -1.74 4.61 -7.57
N ALA A 9 -0.80 4.14 -8.40
CA ALA A 9 -0.40 2.73 -8.42
C ALA A 9 0.29 2.34 -7.11
N ILE A 10 1.13 3.21 -6.57
CA ILE A 10 1.78 2.98 -5.27
C ILE A 10 0.75 3.01 -4.15
N MET A 11 -0.17 3.97 -4.18
CA MET A 11 -1.23 4.10 -3.19
C MET A 11 -2.11 2.85 -3.14
N GLU A 12 -2.45 2.28 -4.29
CA GLU A 12 -3.22 1.04 -4.37
C GLU A 12 -2.51 -0.12 -3.68
N VAL A 13 -1.20 -0.22 -3.84
CA VAL A 13 -0.40 -1.27 -3.18
C VAL A 13 -0.49 -1.13 -1.66
N ILE A 14 -0.41 0.09 -1.15
CA ILE A 14 -0.52 0.34 0.29
C ILE A 14 -1.91 -0.07 0.80
N GLU A 15 -2.97 0.20 0.02
CA GLU A 15 -4.35 -0.15 0.36
C GLU A 15 -4.63 -1.65 0.34
N ILE A 16 -4.06 -2.37 -0.66
CA ILE A 16 -4.36 -3.78 -0.91
C ILE A 16 -3.28 -4.67 -0.31
N PHE A 17 -2.99 -4.46 0.97
CA PHE A 17 -1.99 -5.28 1.63
C PHE A 17 -2.47 -6.73 1.79
N SER A 18 -1.65 -7.67 1.30
CA SER A 18 -1.80 -9.10 1.54
C SER A 18 -0.42 -9.67 1.82
N GLY A 19 -0.26 -10.39 2.91
CA GLY A 19 1.01 -11.00 3.28
C GLY A 19 1.54 -12.02 2.28
N GLU A 20 0.70 -12.47 1.35
CA GLU A 20 1.07 -13.45 0.33
C GLU A 20 1.53 -12.82 -0.97
N LEU A 21 1.41 -11.49 -1.09
CA LEU A 21 1.77 -10.75 -2.30
C LEU A 21 2.94 -9.82 -2.02
N SER A 22 3.80 -9.68 -3.02
CA SER A 22 4.94 -8.75 -2.98
C SER A 22 4.83 -7.81 -4.17
N SER A 23 5.00 -6.52 -3.93
CA SER A 23 4.90 -5.51 -4.97
C SER A 23 6.21 -4.78 -5.16
N TYR A 24 6.56 -4.53 -6.42
CA TYR A 24 7.83 -3.91 -6.81
C TYR A 24 7.60 -2.88 -7.91
N LEU A 25 8.45 -1.88 -7.93
CA LEU A 25 8.54 -0.93 -9.03
C LEU A 25 9.67 -1.34 -9.97
N ASN A 26 9.37 -1.47 -11.25
CA ASN A 26 10.38 -1.64 -12.28
C ASN A 26 10.90 -0.25 -12.65
N LYS A 27 12.14 0.06 -12.28
CA LYS A 27 12.74 1.38 -12.51
C LYS A 27 12.94 1.69 -14.00
N ARG A 28 13.07 0.66 -14.82
CA ARG A 28 13.27 0.85 -16.27
C ARG A 28 12.03 1.32 -16.97
N THR A 29 10.85 0.83 -16.55
CA THR A 29 9.59 1.07 -17.24
C THR A 29 8.63 1.97 -16.47
N GLY A 30 8.82 2.12 -15.15
CA GLY A 30 7.88 2.82 -14.29
C GLY A 30 6.65 1.99 -13.93
N GLU A 31 6.62 0.72 -14.31
CA GLU A 31 5.50 -0.17 -13.99
C GLU A 31 5.61 -0.75 -12.60
N VAL A 32 4.45 -0.86 -11.94
CA VAL A 32 4.31 -1.56 -10.66
C VAL A 32 3.85 -2.97 -10.95
N ILE A 33 4.54 -3.96 -10.38
CA ILE A 33 4.14 -5.36 -10.49
C ILE A 33 3.84 -5.92 -9.11
N THR A 34 2.92 -6.88 -9.06
CA THR A 34 2.57 -7.59 -7.83
C THR A 34 2.64 -9.08 -8.11
N LEU A 35 3.41 -9.79 -7.31
CA LEU A 35 3.69 -11.22 -7.52
C LEU A 35 3.33 -12.01 -6.28
N SER A 36 2.80 -13.23 -6.48
CA SER A 36 2.56 -14.18 -5.41
C SER A 36 3.80 -15.07 -5.20
N GLU A 37 3.87 -15.74 -4.05
CA GLU A 37 4.94 -16.70 -3.80
C GLU A 37 4.93 -17.84 -4.81
N GLU A 38 3.75 -18.29 -5.22
CA GLU A 38 3.61 -19.34 -6.23
C GLU A 38 4.23 -18.94 -7.56
N GLU A 39 3.99 -17.69 -7.98
CA GLU A 39 4.54 -17.17 -9.24
C GLU A 39 6.05 -17.02 -9.19
N ILE A 40 6.58 -16.56 -8.06
CA ILE A 40 8.02 -16.43 -7.88
C ILE A 40 8.67 -17.82 -7.83
N SER A 41 8.07 -18.77 -7.12
CA SER A 41 8.57 -20.14 -7.05
C SER A 41 8.56 -20.82 -8.42
N ALA A 42 7.50 -20.63 -9.20
CA ALA A 42 7.40 -21.16 -10.56
C ALA A 42 8.53 -20.62 -11.43
N ALA A 43 8.84 -19.34 -11.29
CA ALA A 43 9.92 -18.69 -12.04
C ALA A 43 11.29 -19.22 -11.61
N GLU A 44 11.52 -19.41 -10.29
CA GLU A 44 12.77 -19.94 -9.77
C GLU A 44 13.04 -21.37 -10.20
N GLU A 45 12.00 -22.19 -10.21
CA GLU A 45 12.10 -23.61 -10.58
C GLU A 45 12.15 -23.85 -12.08
N GLY A 46 11.81 -22.82 -12.86
CA GLY A 46 11.78 -22.95 -14.33
C GLY A 46 10.65 -23.82 -14.83
N ASP A 47 9.51 -23.79 -14.14
CA ASP A 47 8.34 -24.58 -14.50
C ASP A 47 7.85 -24.29 -15.92
N ASP A 48 7.22 -25.32 -16.54
CA ASP A 48 6.62 -25.17 -17.85
C ASP A 48 5.40 -24.24 -17.73
N MET A 49 5.37 -23.21 -18.58
CA MET A 49 4.28 -22.23 -18.60
C MET A 49 2.93 -22.86 -18.91
N ASP A 50 2.92 -24.00 -19.63
CA ASP A 50 1.69 -24.70 -19.96
C ASP A 50 0.99 -25.32 -18.75
N ASP A 51 1.72 -25.47 -17.62
CA ASP A 51 1.16 -25.98 -16.37
C ASP A 51 0.31 -24.95 -15.63
N TYR A 52 0.27 -23.71 -16.13
CA TYR A 52 -0.42 -22.61 -15.48
C TYR A 52 -1.48 -21.99 -16.39
N PRO A 53 -2.57 -21.43 -15.82
CA PRO A 53 -3.57 -20.75 -16.63
C PRO A 53 -2.98 -19.52 -17.31
N GLU A 54 -3.54 -19.15 -18.45
CA GLU A 54 -3.02 -18.05 -19.25
C GLU A 54 -2.85 -16.75 -18.48
N TRP A 55 -3.81 -16.42 -17.62
CA TRP A 55 -3.75 -15.19 -16.82
C TRP A 55 -2.55 -15.16 -15.87
N GLN A 56 -2.09 -16.33 -15.41
CA GLN A 56 -0.96 -16.43 -14.49
C GLN A 56 0.39 -16.46 -15.22
N ARG A 57 0.39 -16.86 -16.46
CA ARG A 57 1.63 -16.95 -17.27
C ARG A 57 2.33 -15.61 -17.39
N GLU A 58 1.57 -14.53 -17.57
CA GLU A 58 2.15 -13.19 -17.66
C GLU A 58 2.86 -12.82 -16.36
N ASN A 59 2.24 -13.12 -15.22
CA ASN A 59 2.84 -12.85 -13.90
C ASN A 59 4.11 -13.66 -13.69
N ILE A 60 4.14 -14.91 -14.17
CA ILE A 60 5.34 -15.74 -14.08
C ILE A 60 6.48 -15.17 -14.95
N ARG A 61 6.14 -14.64 -16.14
CA ARG A 61 7.13 -13.96 -16.99
C ARG A 61 7.71 -12.74 -16.28
N MET A 62 6.85 -11.96 -15.62
CA MET A 62 7.29 -10.80 -14.83
C MET A 62 8.19 -11.24 -13.66
N ALA A 63 7.84 -12.36 -13.01
CA ALA A 63 8.65 -12.91 -11.93
C ALA A 63 10.04 -13.34 -12.45
N ARG A 64 10.11 -13.92 -13.64
CA ARG A 64 11.38 -14.29 -14.27
C ARG A 64 12.25 -13.07 -14.56
N ASP A 65 11.65 -12.02 -15.10
CA ASP A 65 12.37 -10.77 -15.34
C ASP A 65 12.87 -10.19 -14.02
N PHE A 66 12.02 -10.19 -12.99
CA PHE A 66 12.40 -9.73 -11.65
C PHE A 66 13.61 -10.49 -11.12
N LEU A 67 13.58 -11.83 -11.19
CA LEU A 67 14.69 -12.66 -10.67
C LEU A 67 15.99 -12.46 -11.45
N ASN A 68 15.88 -12.18 -12.74
CA ASN A 68 17.06 -11.96 -13.59
C ASN A 68 17.60 -10.54 -13.50
N ASN A 69 16.83 -9.59 -13.01
CA ASN A 69 17.19 -8.17 -13.02
C ASN A 69 16.78 -7.50 -11.69
N GLU A 70 17.02 -8.14 -10.57
CA GLU A 70 16.61 -7.64 -9.25
C GLU A 70 17.06 -6.21 -8.98
N GLU A 71 18.21 -5.81 -9.51
CA GLU A 71 18.74 -4.46 -9.34
C GLU A 71 17.86 -3.37 -10.00
N ASP A 72 17.00 -3.75 -10.94
CA ASP A 72 16.11 -2.82 -11.62
C ASP A 72 14.76 -2.66 -10.88
N TYR A 73 14.56 -3.38 -9.81
CA TYR A 73 13.31 -3.38 -9.06
C TYR A 73 13.48 -2.86 -7.64
N LEU A 74 12.48 -2.11 -7.18
CA LEU A 74 12.44 -1.61 -5.81
C LEU A 74 11.17 -2.11 -5.13
N GLY A 75 11.31 -2.59 -3.89
CA GLY A 75 10.15 -2.94 -3.07
C GLY A 75 9.34 -1.71 -2.73
N LEU A 76 8.03 -1.79 -2.88
CA LEU A 76 7.12 -0.69 -2.61
C LEU A 76 6.77 -0.60 -1.12
N PRO A 77 6.34 0.58 -0.65
CA PRO A 77 5.86 0.71 0.72
C PRO A 77 4.59 -0.11 0.91
N THR A 78 4.35 -0.52 2.14
CA THR A 78 3.21 -1.36 2.49
C THR A 78 2.34 -0.65 3.52
N LYS A 79 1.25 -1.30 3.91
CA LYS A 79 0.35 -0.80 4.94
C LYS A 79 1.07 -0.60 6.28
N ASP A 80 2.11 -1.39 6.55
CA ASP A 80 2.91 -1.24 7.76
C ASP A 80 3.62 0.12 7.83
N ASP A 81 3.99 0.68 6.67
CA ASP A 81 4.63 1.98 6.60
C ASP A 81 3.66 3.13 6.91
N LEU A 82 2.36 2.86 6.84
CA LEU A 82 1.33 3.85 7.11
C LEU A 82 1.11 4.09 8.61
N ASP A 83 1.29 3.08 9.45
CA ASP A 83 0.99 3.12 10.89
C ASP A 83 -0.42 3.63 11.17
N GLU A 84 -1.42 2.81 10.86
CA GLU A 84 -2.84 3.19 10.97
C GLU A 84 -3.26 3.59 12.37
N TYR A 85 -2.72 2.93 13.40
CA TYR A 85 -3.06 3.27 14.79
C TYR A 85 -2.66 4.72 15.11
N ARG A 86 -1.44 5.09 14.74
CA ARG A 86 -0.95 6.45 14.95
C ARG A 86 -1.76 7.46 14.15
N LEU A 87 -2.20 7.06 12.96
CA LEU A 87 -3.04 7.91 12.12
C LEU A 87 -4.39 8.18 12.78
N MET A 88 -5.01 7.15 13.36
CA MET A 88 -6.27 7.30 14.11
C MET A 88 -6.08 8.23 15.30
N GLU A 89 -4.96 8.09 16.02
CA GLU A 89 -4.62 8.93 17.15
C GLU A 89 -4.50 10.40 16.74
N LYS A 90 -3.74 10.67 15.69
CA LYS A 90 -3.55 12.03 15.17
C LYS A 90 -4.85 12.65 14.69
N PHE A 91 -5.67 11.87 14.00
CA PHE A 91 -6.98 12.36 13.55
C PHE A 91 -7.86 12.72 14.73
N SER A 92 -7.93 11.84 15.72
CA SER A 92 -8.74 12.06 16.91
C SER A 92 -8.37 13.37 17.61
N LEU A 93 -7.05 13.63 17.73
CA LEU A 93 -6.55 14.83 18.39
C LEU A 93 -6.69 16.08 17.53
N SER A 94 -6.90 15.94 16.21
CA SER A 94 -7.07 17.06 15.29
C SER A 94 -8.49 17.63 15.25
N VAL A 95 -9.46 16.90 15.79
CA VAL A 95 -10.86 17.33 15.81
C VAL A 95 -11.04 18.48 16.79
N GLU A 96 -11.60 19.59 16.29
CA GLU A 96 -11.71 20.84 17.09
C GLU A 96 -12.64 20.73 18.29
N ASP A 97 -13.77 20.02 18.15
CA ASP A 97 -14.71 19.86 19.25
C ASP A 97 -14.14 18.92 20.32
N PRO A 98 -13.91 19.40 21.56
CA PRO A 98 -13.28 18.59 22.62
C PRO A 98 -14.05 17.31 22.94
N LYS A 99 -15.38 17.34 22.94
CA LYS A 99 -16.17 16.16 23.24
C LYS A 99 -16.02 15.09 22.15
N THR A 100 -16.06 15.51 20.91
CA THR A 100 -15.88 14.61 19.76
C THR A 100 -14.49 14.03 19.78
N SER A 101 -13.48 14.86 20.01
CA SER A 101 -12.08 14.41 20.11
C SER A 101 -11.92 13.36 21.22
N ASP A 102 -12.49 13.59 22.39
CA ASP A 102 -12.40 12.65 23.50
C ASP A 102 -13.08 11.32 23.21
N ILE A 103 -14.22 11.34 22.52
CA ILE A 103 -14.93 10.12 22.14
C ILE A 103 -14.05 9.29 21.18
N LEU A 104 -13.50 9.92 20.17
CA LEU A 104 -12.65 9.23 19.18
C LEU A 104 -11.37 8.69 19.81
N TYR A 105 -10.71 9.51 20.61
CA TYR A 105 -9.47 9.11 21.28
C TYR A 105 -9.70 7.95 22.26
N GLY A 106 -10.82 7.98 22.98
CA GLY A 106 -11.19 6.90 23.88
C GLY A 106 -11.52 5.61 23.15
N ALA A 107 -12.06 5.70 21.94
CA ALA A 107 -12.45 4.53 21.15
C ALA A 107 -11.26 3.68 20.69
N ILE A 108 -10.07 4.27 20.56
CA ILE A 108 -8.90 3.57 20.05
C ILE A 108 -8.06 2.89 21.12
N LYS A 109 -8.48 2.94 22.37
CA LYS A 109 -7.74 2.33 23.46
C LYS A 109 -8.09 0.86 23.63
N GLY A 110 -7.06 -0.01 23.67
CA GLY A 110 -7.24 -1.43 23.89
C GLY A 110 -7.66 -2.23 22.67
N LYS A 111 -8.06 -3.47 22.91
CA LYS A 111 -8.47 -4.39 21.85
C LYS A 111 -9.73 -3.91 21.13
N GLY A 112 -9.82 -4.19 19.84
CA GLY A 112 -10.97 -3.80 19.03
C GLY A 112 -11.00 -2.33 18.66
N ALA A 113 -9.84 -1.66 18.73
CA ALA A 113 -9.72 -0.23 18.44
C ALA A 113 -10.25 0.17 17.07
N PHE A 114 -9.90 -0.57 16.02
CA PHE A 114 -10.33 -0.27 14.65
C PHE A 114 -11.85 -0.27 14.52
N ARG A 115 -12.48 -1.28 15.08
CA ARG A 115 -13.94 -1.42 15.01
C ARG A 115 -14.63 -0.29 15.76
N ARG A 116 -14.19 -0.02 17.00
CA ARG A 116 -14.78 1.04 17.81
C ARG A 116 -14.59 2.42 17.18
N PHE A 117 -13.42 2.64 16.59
CA PHE A 117 -13.12 3.90 15.92
C PHE A 117 -14.07 4.11 14.72
N LYS A 118 -14.24 3.09 13.89
CA LYS A 118 -15.15 3.17 12.75
C LYS A 118 -16.60 3.40 13.18
N ASP A 119 -17.03 2.70 14.24
CA ASP A 119 -18.37 2.88 14.78
C ASP A 119 -18.57 4.31 15.30
N ALA A 120 -17.56 4.86 15.98
CA ALA A 120 -17.60 6.24 16.47
C ALA A 120 -17.65 7.25 15.33
N LEU A 121 -16.84 7.07 14.29
CA LEU A 121 -16.85 7.93 13.11
C LEU A 121 -18.23 7.95 12.46
N HIS A 122 -18.85 6.80 12.34
CA HIS A 122 -20.18 6.68 11.75
C HIS A 122 -21.23 7.44 12.57
N ARG A 123 -21.23 7.25 13.89
CA ARG A 123 -22.16 7.92 14.79
C ARG A 123 -21.97 9.45 14.79
N LEU A 124 -20.75 9.90 14.62
CA LEU A 124 -20.39 11.33 14.65
C LEU A 124 -20.40 11.98 13.25
N ASN A 125 -20.76 11.22 12.22
CA ASN A 125 -20.76 11.68 10.82
C ASN A 125 -19.40 12.20 10.36
N LEU A 126 -18.32 11.53 10.78
CA LEU A 126 -16.95 11.90 10.45
C LEU A 126 -16.26 10.92 9.49
N THR A 127 -17.02 9.95 8.95
CA THR A 127 -16.44 8.94 8.06
C THR A 127 -15.76 9.57 6.83
N ASN A 128 -16.40 10.55 6.21
CA ASN A 128 -15.82 11.19 5.01
C ASN A 128 -14.56 11.96 5.33
N GLU A 129 -14.52 12.66 6.46
CA GLU A 129 -13.34 13.39 6.91
C GLU A 129 -12.19 12.45 7.22
N TRP A 130 -12.49 11.32 7.85
CA TRP A 130 -11.49 10.30 8.12
C TRP A 130 -10.93 9.70 6.82
N ASP A 131 -11.81 9.37 5.88
CA ASP A 131 -11.38 8.79 4.61
C ASP A 131 -10.45 9.75 3.85
N ALA A 132 -10.79 11.04 3.82
CA ALA A 132 -9.93 12.06 3.20
C ALA A 132 -8.58 12.20 3.92
N TYR A 133 -8.60 12.17 5.25
CA TYR A 133 -7.40 12.27 6.07
C TYR A 133 -6.49 11.07 5.84
N ARG A 134 -7.06 9.87 5.80
CA ARG A 134 -6.34 8.63 5.57
C ARG A 134 -5.74 8.60 4.15
N GLU A 135 -6.51 8.99 3.15
CA GLU A 135 -6.05 9.03 1.77
C GLU A 135 -4.87 10.00 1.61
N ALA A 136 -4.95 11.17 2.23
CA ALA A 136 -3.84 12.13 2.20
C ALA A 136 -2.59 11.55 2.86
N ALA A 137 -2.73 10.78 3.92
CA ALA A 137 -1.61 10.14 4.59
C ALA A 137 -0.98 9.05 3.72
N ILE A 138 -1.79 8.26 3.04
CA ILE A 138 -1.32 7.23 2.10
C ILE A 138 -0.56 7.90 0.96
N ARG A 139 -1.09 8.98 0.42
CA ARG A 139 -0.44 9.75 -0.63
C ARG A 139 0.93 10.25 -0.17
N GLN A 140 1.00 10.72 1.06
CA GLN A 140 2.27 11.24 1.61
C GLN A 140 3.31 10.11 1.77
N VAL A 141 2.89 8.92 2.20
CA VAL A 141 3.78 7.75 2.28
C VAL A 141 4.36 7.44 0.89
N ALA A 142 3.51 7.46 -0.14
CA ALA A 142 3.95 7.19 -1.51
C ALA A 142 4.92 8.26 -2.01
N ILE A 143 4.64 9.54 -1.75
CA ILE A 143 5.53 10.65 -2.15
C ILE A 143 6.88 10.54 -1.45
N ASP A 144 6.87 10.32 -0.14
CA ASP A 144 8.10 10.22 0.64
C ASP A 144 8.97 9.06 0.15
N TRP A 145 8.36 7.93 -0.18
CA TRP A 145 9.06 6.78 -0.74
C TRP A 145 9.72 7.14 -2.08
N CYS A 146 8.99 7.82 -2.95
CA CYS A 146 9.53 8.25 -4.25
C CYS A 146 10.71 9.20 -4.08
N GLU A 147 10.58 10.16 -3.18
CA GLU A 147 11.66 11.12 -2.92
C GLU A 147 12.89 10.45 -2.33
N LEU A 148 12.68 9.53 -1.39
CA LEU A 148 13.77 8.80 -0.74
C LEU A 148 14.57 7.97 -1.76
N ASN A 149 13.89 7.41 -2.76
CA ASN A 149 14.51 6.54 -3.76
C ASN A 149 14.82 7.26 -5.08
N ALA A 150 14.69 8.58 -5.11
CA ALA A 150 14.94 9.41 -6.31
C ALA A 150 14.11 8.95 -7.52
N ILE A 151 12.85 8.60 -7.28
CA ILE A 151 11.91 8.15 -8.30
C ILE A 151 11.01 9.33 -8.72
N ASN A 152 10.90 9.56 -10.02
CA ASN A 152 9.96 10.56 -10.54
C ASN A 152 8.54 10.01 -10.46
N TRP A 153 7.61 10.85 -10.05
CA TRP A 153 6.21 10.44 -9.95
C TRP A 153 5.27 11.44 -10.61
N GLN A 154 4.08 10.97 -10.94
CA GLN A 154 3.01 11.80 -11.48
C GLN A 154 1.67 11.36 -10.87
N ASP A 155 0.70 12.24 -10.87
CA ASP A 155 -0.66 11.92 -10.38
C ASP A 155 -1.42 10.98 -11.30
#